data_2d908eb5d584dcd6d82475814686686e
#
_entry.id   2d908eb5d584dcd6d82475814686686e
#
_cell.length_a   1.000
_cell.length_b   1.000
_cell.length_c   1.000
_cell.angle_alpha   90.00
_cell.angle_beta   90.00
_cell.angle_gamma   90.00
#
_symmetry.space_group_name_H-M   'P 1'
#
loop_
_entity.id
_entity.type
_entity.pdbx_description
1 polymer ?
#
loop_
_entity_poly.entity_id
_entity_poly.type
_entity_poly.pdbx_seq_one_letter_code
_entity_poly.pdbx_strand_id
1 'polypeptide(L)'
;MIHPQLSIRRATPLLVVAAALIFVLYPFASAQAHSRHGHEHSRHGKFHHDEGDQGPGRGRGKEVRVMTRNLYLGADLAPAIGAPSLETFVAANGKILREVTANSFPTRAKGLAAEIIAQKPDLVGLQEVALWRTGPPSLVPVLTAEPSATTVRYDYLQELLGQLNKGKGAPLYSVVVSQNEFDLEAPADENGVAGDGPPPISNAEINGRLTMRDVIIERRDSGVQTWNPQSGNFTNLLAVPILGQPLVIKRGWTATDAKVRGSHPFRLVNTHLEAFDPTALVPSIRAKQAAELVAPGGPATSDLPVVLIGDLNSDDDTVAPGDRQAYETLQAAGMVERSTNTPLGCCLNSSLLEAGAGGSASDFDHQVDHVMTRDPKEITLKSSAVTGLLPVNGFWDSDHAGLFSALRFAN
;
A
#
# COMPACT_ATOMS: atom_id res chain seq x y z
N MET A 1 65.84 -32.34 26.79
CA MET A 1 65.88 -31.04 26.07
C MET A 1 65.03 -31.22 24.83
N ILE A 2 63.79 -30.76 24.91
CA ILE A 2 62.81 -30.82 23.85
C ILE A 2 62.28 -29.41 23.63
N HIS A 3 62.58 -28.84 22.48
CA HIS A 3 62.03 -27.52 22.08
C HIS A 3 60.60 -27.72 21.49
N PRO A 4 59.63 -26.86 21.84
CA PRO A 4 58.36 -26.82 21.12
C PRO A 4 58.47 -25.80 19.97
N GLN A 5 58.11 -26.22 18.74
CA GLN A 5 57.92 -25.35 17.58
C GLN A 5 56.61 -24.59 17.66
N LEU A 6 56.68 -23.25 17.57
CA LEU A 6 55.54 -22.39 17.38
C LEU A 6 55.06 -22.46 15.92
N SER A 7 53.83 -22.91 15.68
CA SER A 7 53.17 -22.85 14.38
C SER A 7 52.46 -21.51 14.23
N ILE A 8 52.96 -20.67 13.33
CA ILE A 8 52.32 -19.40 12.92
C ILE A 8 51.20 -19.74 11.94
N ARG A 9 49.95 -19.62 12.35
CA ARG A 9 48.80 -19.65 11.45
C ARG A 9 48.72 -18.28 10.70
N ARG A 10 48.88 -18.36 9.37
CA ARG A 10 48.67 -17.21 8.47
C ARG A 10 47.18 -16.85 8.44
N ALA A 11 46.87 -15.62 8.82
CA ALA A 11 45.56 -15.03 8.62
C ALA A 11 45.41 -14.63 7.14
N THR A 12 44.40 -15.14 6.48
CA THR A 12 44.00 -14.77 5.13
C THR A 12 43.27 -13.43 5.20
N PRO A 13 43.63 -12.42 4.41
CA PRO A 13 42.85 -11.17 4.41
C PRO A 13 41.51 -11.40 3.69
N LEU A 14 40.39 -11.09 4.35
CA LEU A 14 39.09 -10.94 3.73
C LEU A 14 39.15 -9.75 2.78
N LEU A 15 38.94 -10.02 1.49
CA LEU A 15 38.76 -9.00 0.46
C LEU A 15 37.35 -8.41 0.64
N VAL A 16 37.27 -7.21 1.23
CA VAL A 16 36.04 -6.41 1.24
C VAL A 16 35.87 -5.81 -0.15
N VAL A 17 34.98 -6.38 -0.94
CA VAL A 17 34.53 -5.76 -2.19
C VAL A 17 33.49 -4.70 -1.80
N ALA A 18 33.94 -3.45 -1.70
CA ALA A 18 33.04 -2.32 -1.57
C ALA A 18 32.40 -2.05 -2.94
N ALA A 19 31.18 -2.53 -3.14
CA ALA A 19 30.34 -2.07 -4.23
C ALA A 19 29.85 -0.66 -3.88
N ALA A 20 30.51 0.36 -4.43
CA ALA A 20 30.02 1.73 -4.36
C ALA A 20 28.79 1.89 -5.24
N LEU A 21 27.60 1.79 -4.66
CA LEU A 21 26.37 2.26 -5.28
C LEU A 21 26.35 3.79 -5.19
N ILE A 22 26.52 4.44 -6.33
CA ILE A 22 26.39 5.89 -6.46
C ILE A 22 24.90 6.22 -6.39
N PHE A 23 24.43 6.69 -5.23
CA PHE A 23 23.13 7.33 -5.11
C PHE A 23 23.22 8.71 -5.76
N VAL A 24 22.57 8.88 -6.90
CA VAL A 24 22.33 10.21 -7.48
C VAL A 24 21.15 10.81 -6.73
N LEU A 25 21.44 11.66 -5.75
CA LEU A 25 20.44 12.53 -5.14
C LEU A 25 20.04 13.59 -6.17
N TYR A 26 18.83 13.50 -6.70
CA TYR A 26 18.23 14.61 -7.43
C TYR A 26 17.56 15.57 -6.44
N PRO A 27 17.92 16.87 -6.45
CA PRO A 27 17.16 17.84 -5.69
C PRO A 27 15.82 18.08 -6.39
N PHE A 28 14.74 18.01 -5.64
CA PHE A 28 13.43 18.48 -6.06
C PHE A 28 13.50 19.96 -6.43
N ALA A 29 13.33 20.27 -7.70
CA ALA A 29 13.19 21.64 -8.18
C ALA A 29 11.70 21.99 -8.16
N SER A 30 11.32 22.93 -7.30
CA SER A 30 10.01 23.57 -7.30
C SER A 30 9.77 24.31 -8.61
N ALA A 31 8.82 23.85 -9.41
CA ALA A 31 8.34 24.55 -10.57
C ALA A 31 7.35 25.65 -10.14
N GLN A 32 7.71 26.91 -10.37
CA GLN A 32 6.80 28.03 -10.21
C GLN A 32 5.75 28.05 -11.34
N ALA A 33 4.48 27.92 -10.96
CA ALA A 33 3.37 28.05 -11.87
C ALA A 33 3.15 29.51 -12.29
N HIS A 34 3.15 29.75 -13.59
CA HIS A 34 2.69 31.01 -14.19
C HIS A 34 1.19 30.99 -14.37
N SER A 35 0.50 31.87 -13.67
CA SER A 35 -0.92 32.15 -13.83
C SER A 35 -1.21 32.75 -15.22
N ARG A 36 -2.14 32.16 -15.97
CA ARG A 36 -2.85 32.83 -17.09
C ARG A 36 -4.34 32.83 -16.81
N HIS A 37 -4.86 34.04 -16.66
CA HIS A 37 -6.29 34.34 -16.66
C HIS A 37 -6.91 34.03 -18.04
N GLY A 38 -8.07 33.37 -18.06
CA GLY A 38 -8.89 33.16 -19.21
C GLY A 38 -10.38 33.11 -18.86
N HIS A 39 -11.15 33.99 -19.50
CA HIS A 39 -12.50 34.43 -19.24
C HIS A 39 -13.58 33.33 -19.23
N GLU A 40 -14.56 33.54 -18.32
CA GLU A 40 -15.88 32.91 -18.28
C GLU A 40 -16.69 33.15 -19.58
N HIS A 41 -17.38 32.10 -20.03
CA HIS A 41 -18.64 32.22 -20.77
C HIS A 41 -19.64 31.17 -20.29
N SER A 42 -20.59 31.64 -19.50
CA SER A 42 -21.82 30.95 -19.11
C SER A 42 -22.69 30.66 -20.37
N ARG A 43 -23.08 29.39 -20.56
CA ARG A 43 -24.23 29.04 -21.40
C ARG A 43 -25.14 28.07 -20.65
N HIS A 44 -26.34 28.60 -20.34
CA HIS A 44 -27.48 27.81 -19.89
C HIS A 44 -27.96 26.88 -21.01
N GLY A 45 -27.83 25.57 -20.84
CA GLY A 45 -28.48 24.55 -21.65
C GLY A 45 -29.67 23.95 -20.91
N LYS A 46 -30.87 24.15 -21.45
CA LYS A 46 -32.13 23.54 -21.00
C LYS A 46 -32.05 22.03 -21.28
N PHE A 47 -32.21 21.20 -20.25
CA PHE A 47 -32.41 19.77 -20.44
C PHE A 47 -33.86 19.49 -20.79
N HIS A 48 -34.07 18.96 -22.00
CA HIS A 48 -35.34 18.30 -22.37
C HIS A 48 -35.35 16.88 -21.76
N HIS A 49 -36.40 16.56 -21.03
CA HIS A 49 -36.74 15.17 -20.68
C HIS A 49 -37.27 14.51 -21.94
N ASP A 50 -36.53 13.51 -22.43
CA ASP A 50 -36.99 12.58 -23.44
C ASP A 50 -37.42 11.28 -22.69
N GLU A 51 -38.73 11.08 -22.60
CA GLU A 51 -39.32 9.81 -22.14
C GLU A 51 -39.32 8.85 -23.35
N GLY A 52 -38.20 8.12 -23.53
CA GLY A 52 -38.04 7.11 -24.58
C GLY A 52 -38.31 5.70 -24.06
N ASP A 53 -39.41 5.18 -24.52
CA ASP A 53 -39.82 3.79 -24.79
C ASP A 53 -39.00 2.65 -24.11
N GLN A 54 -39.61 2.03 -23.07
CA GLN A 54 -39.11 0.83 -22.41
C GLN A 54 -39.49 -0.43 -23.24
N GLY A 55 -38.60 -0.84 -24.13
CA GLY A 55 -38.64 -2.18 -24.72
C GLY A 55 -38.47 -3.29 -23.68
N PRO A 56 -38.95 -4.54 -23.90
CA PRO A 56 -38.98 -5.60 -22.90
C PRO A 56 -37.58 -6.01 -22.43
N GLY A 57 -37.38 -5.90 -21.12
CA GLY A 57 -36.22 -6.07 -20.31
C GLY A 57 -35.12 -7.04 -20.75
N ARG A 58 -34.01 -6.50 -21.23
CA ARG A 58 -32.69 -7.09 -20.98
C ARG A 58 -32.44 -6.99 -19.47
N GLY A 59 -32.34 -8.13 -18.80
CA GLY A 59 -32.13 -8.18 -17.35
C GLY A 59 -31.01 -7.23 -16.96
N ARG A 60 -31.30 -6.26 -16.08
CA ARG A 60 -30.30 -5.31 -15.58
C ARG A 60 -29.24 -6.10 -14.82
N GLY A 61 -28.01 -6.19 -15.37
CA GLY A 61 -26.86 -6.79 -14.69
C GLY A 61 -26.71 -6.25 -13.26
N LYS A 62 -26.19 -7.06 -12.36
CA LYS A 62 -26.03 -6.71 -10.96
C LYS A 62 -24.82 -5.83 -10.76
N GLU A 63 -24.94 -4.86 -9.86
CA GLU A 63 -23.88 -3.94 -9.49
C GLU A 63 -23.08 -4.49 -8.30
N VAL A 64 -21.77 -4.38 -8.38
CA VAL A 64 -20.80 -4.60 -7.28
C VAL A 64 -19.99 -3.35 -7.09
N ARG A 65 -19.82 -2.95 -5.86
CA ARG A 65 -19.05 -1.78 -5.45
C ARG A 65 -17.74 -2.21 -4.83
N VAL A 66 -16.64 -1.83 -5.44
CA VAL A 66 -15.29 -2.14 -4.94
C VAL A 66 -14.55 -0.85 -4.60
N MET A 67 -13.61 -0.95 -3.67
CA MET A 67 -12.75 0.17 -3.29
C MET A 67 -11.34 -0.36 -3.02
N THR A 68 -10.31 0.35 -3.46
CA THR A 68 -8.94 0.19 -2.99
C THR A 68 -8.55 1.34 -2.08
N ARG A 69 -7.82 1.05 -1.00
CA ARG A 69 -7.42 2.06 -0.02
C ARG A 69 -6.10 1.69 0.64
N ASN A 70 -5.02 2.36 0.23
CA ASN A 70 -3.77 2.36 0.99
C ASN A 70 -3.97 3.17 2.28
N LEU A 71 -3.63 2.60 3.46
CA LEU A 71 -3.86 3.22 4.77
C LEU A 71 -2.70 4.09 5.24
N TYR A 72 -1.58 4.08 4.53
CA TYR A 72 -0.30 4.65 4.94
C TYR A 72 0.21 4.09 6.27
N LEU A 73 1.32 3.39 6.26
CA LEU A 73 1.91 2.74 7.44
C LEU A 73 2.33 3.72 8.55
N GLY A 74 2.39 5.03 8.25
CA GLY A 74 2.51 6.10 9.21
C GLY A 74 3.87 6.79 9.29
N ALA A 75 4.86 6.39 8.49
CA ALA A 75 6.18 7.02 8.47
C ALA A 75 6.95 6.73 7.18
N ASP A 76 7.93 7.58 6.85
CA ASP A 76 8.94 7.31 5.82
C ASP A 76 10.01 6.33 6.35
N LEU A 77 10.12 5.16 5.71
CA LEU A 77 11.10 4.12 6.07
C LEU A 77 12.48 4.32 5.41
N ALA A 78 12.59 5.15 4.38
CA ALA A 78 13.81 5.32 3.60
C ALA A 78 15.06 5.71 4.44
N PRO A 79 14.96 6.56 5.48
CA PRO A 79 16.10 6.89 6.31
C PRO A 79 16.73 5.71 7.06
N ALA A 80 15.91 4.69 7.45
CA ALA A 80 16.42 3.49 8.09
C ALA A 80 17.07 2.54 7.08
N ILE A 81 16.49 2.42 5.87
CA ILE A 81 17.04 1.61 4.77
C ILE A 81 18.42 2.15 4.35
N GLY A 82 18.58 3.46 4.26
CA GLY A 82 19.83 4.11 3.86
C GLY A 82 20.86 4.34 4.98
N ALA A 83 20.61 3.88 6.20
CA ALA A 83 21.47 4.17 7.35
C ALA A 83 22.88 3.54 7.21
N PRO A 84 23.96 4.35 7.27
CA PRO A 84 25.32 3.87 7.05
C PRO A 84 25.96 3.22 8.28
N SER A 85 25.36 3.35 9.47
CA SER A 85 25.88 2.81 10.73
C SER A 85 24.75 2.36 11.65
N LEU A 86 25.08 1.54 12.65
CA LEU A 86 24.12 1.12 13.68
C LEU A 86 23.52 2.34 14.42
N GLU A 87 24.33 3.33 14.75
CA GLU A 87 23.85 4.52 15.45
C GLU A 87 22.80 5.29 14.62
N THR A 88 23.11 5.56 13.35
CA THR A 88 22.15 6.22 12.43
C THR A 88 20.93 5.37 12.16
N PHE A 89 21.06 4.05 12.12
CA PHE A 89 19.94 3.13 11.97
C PHE A 89 18.98 3.17 13.17
N VAL A 90 19.52 3.15 14.39
CA VAL A 90 18.75 3.25 15.64
C VAL A 90 18.04 4.60 15.72
N ALA A 91 18.74 5.70 15.42
CA ALA A 91 18.15 7.04 15.40
C ALA A 91 17.04 7.18 14.34
N ALA A 92 17.23 6.61 13.13
CA ALA A 92 16.22 6.59 12.08
C ALA A 92 14.96 5.80 12.49
N ASN A 93 15.13 4.62 13.11
CA ASN A 93 14.00 3.83 13.62
C ASN A 93 13.24 4.58 14.72
N GLY A 94 13.95 5.32 15.59
CA GLY A 94 13.32 6.19 16.60
C GLY A 94 12.49 7.29 15.95
N LYS A 95 13.03 7.96 14.92
CA LYS A 95 12.29 8.96 14.15
C LYS A 95 11.02 8.35 13.52
N ILE A 96 11.13 7.16 12.91
CA ILE A 96 9.98 6.43 12.35
C ILE A 96 8.90 6.23 13.42
N LEU A 97 9.24 5.73 14.61
CA LEU A 97 8.25 5.51 15.68
C LEU A 97 7.59 6.79 16.18
N ARG A 98 8.35 7.90 16.24
CA ARG A 98 7.81 9.22 16.59
C ARG A 98 6.85 9.73 15.51
N GLU A 99 7.18 9.54 14.22
CA GLU A 99 6.36 9.92 13.08
C GLU A 99 5.05 9.11 13.04
N VAL A 100 5.11 7.79 13.21
CA VAL A 100 3.93 6.92 13.37
C VAL A 100 3.00 7.42 14.48
N THR A 101 3.59 7.87 15.61
CA THR A 101 2.82 8.41 16.73
C THR A 101 2.19 9.76 16.38
N ALA A 102 2.94 10.65 15.74
CA ALA A 102 2.48 11.98 15.32
C ALA A 102 1.35 11.88 14.28
N ASN A 103 1.43 10.93 13.36
CA ASN A 103 0.41 10.67 12.33
C ASN A 103 -0.86 9.96 12.86
N SER A 104 -0.95 9.68 14.15
CA SER A 104 -2.15 9.29 14.90
C SER A 104 -3.16 8.41 14.14
N PHE A 105 -2.83 7.16 13.86
CA PHE A 105 -3.78 6.28 13.15
C PHE A 105 -5.15 6.18 13.82
N PRO A 106 -5.28 6.18 15.18
CA PRO A 106 -6.61 6.20 15.83
C PRO A 106 -7.49 7.38 15.42
N THR A 107 -6.87 8.51 15.03
CA THR A 107 -7.60 9.69 14.51
C THR A 107 -7.92 9.50 13.04
N ARG A 108 -6.95 9.09 12.21
CA ARG A 108 -7.12 8.83 10.77
C ARG A 108 -8.13 7.72 10.48
N ALA A 109 -8.17 6.66 11.28
CA ALA A 109 -9.14 5.58 11.15
C ALA A 109 -10.60 6.04 11.19
N LYS A 110 -10.91 7.19 11.82
CA LYS A 110 -12.27 7.76 11.83
C LYS A 110 -12.63 8.34 10.45
N GLY A 111 -11.71 9.04 9.80
CA GLY A 111 -11.90 9.58 8.46
C GLY A 111 -11.96 8.46 7.42
N LEU A 112 -10.99 7.53 7.43
CA LEU A 112 -11.01 6.32 6.59
C LEU A 112 -12.33 5.55 6.71
N ALA A 113 -12.82 5.33 7.92
CA ALA A 113 -14.11 4.67 8.12
C ALA A 113 -15.28 5.49 7.56
N ALA A 114 -15.26 6.82 7.71
CA ALA A 114 -16.30 7.70 7.16
C ALA A 114 -16.32 7.64 5.62
N GLU A 115 -15.15 7.65 4.95
CA GLU A 115 -15.04 7.47 3.51
C GLU A 115 -15.68 6.15 3.05
N ILE A 116 -15.27 5.03 3.67
CA ILE A 116 -15.77 3.69 3.34
C ILE A 116 -17.28 3.60 3.59
N ILE A 117 -17.78 4.12 4.71
CA ILE A 117 -19.21 4.11 5.03
C ILE A 117 -20.01 4.96 4.04
N ALA A 118 -19.48 6.09 3.59
CA ALA A 118 -20.16 6.97 2.64
C ALA A 118 -20.31 6.33 1.25
N GLN A 119 -19.26 5.68 0.74
CA GLN A 119 -19.26 4.99 -0.56
C GLN A 119 -19.99 3.64 -0.51
N LYS A 120 -20.07 3.02 0.66
CA LYS A 120 -20.70 1.69 0.85
C LYS A 120 -20.18 0.64 -0.12
N PRO A 121 -18.86 0.47 -0.27
CA PRO A 121 -18.33 -0.61 -1.10
C PRO A 121 -18.74 -1.96 -0.51
N ASP A 122 -18.98 -2.92 -1.40
CA ASP A 122 -19.30 -4.28 -1.02
C ASP A 122 -18.04 -5.05 -0.61
N LEU A 123 -16.92 -4.74 -1.28
CA LEU A 123 -15.59 -5.29 -1.03
C LEU A 123 -14.56 -4.16 -1.05
N VAL A 124 -13.60 -4.22 -0.12
CA VAL A 124 -12.49 -3.25 -0.04
C VAL A 124 -11.17 -4.00 0.03
N GLY A 125 -10.24 -3.65 -0.85
CA GLY A 125 -8.82 -4.01 -0.73
C GLY A 125 -8.08 -2.93 0.04
N LEU A 126 -7.39 -3.33 1.09
CA LEU A 126 -6.61 -2.46 1.94
C LEU A 126 -5.13 -2.80 1.78
N GLN A 127 -4.28 -1.79 1.64
CA GLN A 127 -2.82 -1.87 1.60
C GLN A 127 -2.24 -1.13 2.80
N GLU A 128 -1.00 -1.43 3.15
CA GLU A 128 -0.30 -0.85 4.29
C GLU A 128 -1.06 -0.95 5.63
N VAL A 129 -1.76 -2.08 5.83
CA VAL A 129 -2.49 -2.34 7.07
C VAL A 129 -1.49 -2.70 8.17
N ALA A 130 -0.80 -1.68 8.68
CA ALA A 130 0.32 -1.85 9.61
C ALA A 130 -0.11 -2.44 10.96
N LEU A 131 0.76 -3.29 11.50
CA LEU A 131 0.74 -3.72 12.89
C LEU A 131 2.06 -3.31 13.53
N TRP A 132 2.04 -2.24 14.29
CA TRP A 132 3.17 -1.74 15.05
C TRP A 132 3.20 -2.34 16.45
N ARG A 133 4.36 -2.89 16.82
CA ARG A 133 4.62 -3.49 18.15
C ARG A 133 5.91 -2.95 18.72
N THR A 134 6.05 -3.03 20.02
CA THR A 134 7.27 -2.65 20.74
C THR A 134 7.71 -3.77 21.67
N GLY A 135 8.98 -3.76 22.04
CA GLY A 135 9.60 -4.69 22.97
C GLY A 135 10.93 -4.15 23.52
N PRO A 136 11.61 -4.89 24.40
CA PRO A 136 12.92 -4.51 24.91
C PRO A 136 13.96 -4.34 23.78
N PRO A 137 14.91 -3.40 23.89
CA PRO A 137 15.90 -3.15 22.85
C PRO A 137 16.84 -4.36 22.66
N SER A 138 17.00 -4.80 21.40
CA SER A 138 17.81 -5.96 21.03
C SER A 138 18.20 -5.90 19.55
N LEU A 139 19.42 -6.34 19.21
CA LEU A 139 19.85 -6.57 17.82
C LEU A 139 19.51 -7.98 17.33
N VAL A 140 19.13 -8.90 18.21
CA VAL A 140 18.87 -10.30 17.84
C VAL A 140 17.85 -10.40 16.72
N PRO A 141 16.69 -9.71 16.74
CA PRO A 141 15.72 -9.79 15.66
C PRO A 141 16.24 -9.34 14.29
N VAL A 142 17.09 -8.31 14.24
CA VAL A 142 17.70 -7.83 12.97
C VAL A 142 18.65 -8.88 12.41
N LEU A 143 19.39 -9.58 13.28
CA LEU A 143 20.44 -10.54 12.89
C LEU A 143 19.91 -11.93 12.59
N THR A 144 18.83 -12.35 13.23
CA THR A 144 18.31 -13.73 13.17
C THR A 144 16.92 -13.85 12.55
N ALA A 145 16.25 -12.73 12.29
CA ALA A 145 14.84 -12.66 11.90
C ALA A 145 13.86 -13.31 12.93
N GLU A 146 14.30 -13.43 14.20
CA GLU A 146 13.48 -13.98 15.30
C GLU A 146 12.89 -12.82 16.12
N PRO A 147 11.63 -12.43 15.88
CA PRO A 147 11.04 -11.26 16.50
C PRO A 147 10.72 -11.48 17.97
N SER A 148 10.92 -10.45 18.80
CA SER A 148 10.67 -10.45 20.25
C SER A 148 9.67 -9.38 20.68
N ALA A 149 9.47 -8.33 19.89
CA ALA A 149 8.52 -7.26 20.18
C ALA A 149 7.08 -7.74 19.98
N THR A 150 6.32 -7.82 21.09
CA THR A 150 4.95 -8.36 21.13
C THR A 150 3.91 -7.39 21.66
N THR A 151 4.32 -6.28 22.30
CA THR A 151 3.39 -5.27 22.83
C THR A 151 2.82 -4.45 21.68
N VAL A 152 1.52 -4.60 21.42
CA VAL A 152 0.84 -3.87 20.36
C VAL A 152 0.80 -2.37 20.69
N ARG A 153 1.34 -1.56 19.78
CA ARG A 153 1.25 -0.10 19.84
C ARG A 153 0.08 0.41 18.99
N TYR A 154 -0.04 -0.09 17.76
CA TYR A 154 -1.15 0.19 16.83
C TYR A 154 -1.46 -1.04 16.00
N ASP A 155 -2.71 -1.48 15.96
CA ASP A 155 -3.23 -2.45 15.00
C ASP A 155 -4.23 -1.75 14.08
N TYR A 156 -3.77 -1.34 12.91
CA TYR A 156 -4.57 -0.56 11.95
C TYR A 156 -5.84 -1.31 11.52
N LEU A 157 -5.76 -2.64 11.39
CA LEU A 157 -6.93 -3.43 11.03
C LEU A 157 -8.01 -3.39 12.12
N GLN A 158 -7.62 -3.62 13.37
CA GLN A 158 -8.57 -3.62 14.49
C GLN A 158 -9.15 -2.23 14.74
N GLU A 159 -8.32 -1.19 14.63
CA GLU A 159 -8.76 0.19 14.82
C GLU A 159 -9.74 0.62 13.71
N LEU A 160 -9.45 0.33 12.44
CA LEU A 160 -10.34 0.63 11.32
C LEU A 160 -11.67 -0.14 11.44
N LEU A 161 -11.62 -1.45 11.69
CA LEU A 161 -12.81 -2.26 11.90
C LEU A 161 -13.64 -1.78 13.11
N GLY A 162 -12.96 -1.35 14.18
CA GLY A 162 -13.62 -0.74 15.34
C GLY A 162 -14.43 0.51 14.98
N GLN A 163 -13.92 1.36 14.08
CA GLN A 163 -14.66 2.54 13.59
C GLN A 163 -15.77 2.16 12.61
N LEU A 164 -15.51 1.25 11.64
CA LEU A 164 -16.51 0.78 10.67
C LEU A 164 -17.72 0.12 11.33
N ASN A 165 -17.50 -0.60 12.44
CA ASN A 165 -18.51 -1.39 13.14
C ASN A 165 -19.10 -0.66 14.35
N LYS A 166 -18.68 0.57 14.64
CA LYS A 166 -19.09 1.34 15.79
C LYS A 166 -20.60 1.56 15.83
N GLY A 167 -21.24 1.23 16.97
CA GLY A 167 -22.68 1.41 17.18
C GLY A 167 -23.57 0.47 16.37
N LYS A 168 -23.00 -0.58 15.76
CA LYS A 168 -23.76 -1.61 15.04
C LYS A 168 -24.07 -2.79 15.96
N GLY A 169 -25.28 -3.33 15.85
CA GLY A 169 -25.69 -4.53 16.60
C GLY A 169 -24.97 -5.79 16.13
N ALA A 170 -24.52 -5.80 14.88
CA ALA A 170 -23.65 -6.81 14.27
C ALA A 170 -22.57 -6.12 13.42
N PRO A 171 -21.41 -6.74 13.18
CA PRO A 171 -20.36 -6.15 12.34
C PRO A 171 -20.90 -5.80 10.95
N LEU A 172 -20.70 -4.53 10.55
CA LEU A 172 -21.02 -4.06 9.18
C LEU A 172 -19.95 -4.51 8.17
N TYR A 173 -18.68 -4.49 8.58
CA TYR A 173 -17.55 -4.99 7.79
C TYR A 173 -16.81 -6.08 8.55
N SER A 174 -16.32 -7.07 7.81
CA SER A 174 -15.50 -8.17 8.34
C SER A 174 -14.37 -8.54 7.38
N VAL A 175 -13.30 -9.12 7.94
CA VAL A 175 -12.16 -9.61 7.15
C VAL A 175 -12.58 -10.85 6.37
N VAL A 176 -12.19 -10.87 5.09
CA VAL A 176 -12.28 -12.05 4.21
C VAL A 176 -10.94 -12.79 4.20
N VAL A 177 -9.86 -12.07 3.98
CA VAL A 177 -8.50 -12.61 3.92
C VAL A 177 -7.49 -11.53 4.29
N SER A 178 -6.39 -11.93 4.92
CA SER A 178 -5.26 -11.07 5.27
C SER A 178 -3.96 -11.79 4.96
N GLN A 179 -3.01 -11.11 4.33
CA GLN A 179 -1.66 -11.58 4.05
C GLN A 179 -0.65 -10.72 4.78
N ASN A 180 0.30 -11.36 5.49
CA ASN A 180 1.45 -10.66 6.03
C ASN A 180 2.50 -10.53 4.93
N GLU A 181 2.91 -9.31 4.69
CA GLU A 181 3.95 -8.96 3.75
C GLU A 181 5.29 -8.77 4.46
N PHE A 182 5.75 -7.56 4.60
CA PHE A 182 6.98 -7.20 5.28
C PHE A 182 6.83 -7.35 6.80
N ASP A 183 7.84 -7.90 7.47
CA ASP A 183 7.93 -7.96 8.94
C ASP A 183 9.39 -7.72 9.35
N LEU A 184 9.64 -6.61 10.03
CA LEU A 184 10.94 -6.23 10.55
C LEU A 184 10.83 -5.69 11.97
N GLU A 185 11.72 -6.16 12.83
CA GLU A 185 11.95 -5.62 14.17
C GLU A 185 13.36 -5.05 14.27
N ALA A 186 13.48 -3.83 14.80
CA ALA A 186 14.75 -3.15 14.94
C ALA A 186 14.82 -2.28 16.20
N PRO A 187 16.02 -2.08 16.78
CA PRO A 187 16.21 -1.16 17.90
C PRO A 187 15.99 0.30 17.47
N ALA A 188 15.44 1.09 18.37
CA ALA A 188 15.01 2.46 18.12
C ALA A 188 15.31 3.38 19.30
N ASP A 189 15.82 4.55 19.00
CA ASP A 189 15.94 5.71 19.88
C ASP A 189 14.59 6.44 19.91
N GLU A 190 13.69 6.02 20.81
CA GLU A 190 12.30 6.50 20.83
C GLU A 190 12.20 7.96 21.25
N ASN A 191 13.05 8.41 22.15
CA ASN A 191 12.97 9.77 22.73
C ASN A 191 13.86 10.79 22.01
N GLY A 192 14.80 10.36 21.17
CA GLY A 192 15.74 11.20 20.44
C GLY A 192 16.90 11.72 21.28
N VAL A 193 17.21 11.07 22.42
CA VAL A 193 18.30 11.43 23.33
C VAL A 193 19.43 10.41 23.24
N ALA A 194 20.56 10.83 22.66
CA ALA A 194 21.68 9.92 22.46
C ALA A 194 22.31 9.47 23.78
N GLY A 195 22.59 8.17 23.90
CA GLY A 195 23.37 7.59 24.98
C GLY A 195 22.60 7.23 26.25
N ASP A 196 21.28 7.33 26.29
CA ASP A 196 20.46 7.04 27.48
C ASP A 196 19.80 5.63 27.43
N GLY A 197 20.00 4.89 26.34
CA GLY A 197 19.56 3.50 26.23
C GLY A 197 20.42 2.51 27.00
N PRO A 198 19.90 1.31 27.30
CA PRO A 198 20.66 0.28 28.02
C PRO A 198 21.75 -0.37 27.15
N PRO A 199 22.88 -0.78 27.74
CA PRO A 199 23.89 -1.57 27.03
C PRO A 199 23.28 -2.90 26.49
N PRO A 200 23.75 -3.43 25.35
CA PRO A 200 24.90 -2.96 24.54
C PRO A 200 24.54 -1.92 23.48
N ILE A 201 23.30 -1.49 23.37
CA ILE A 201 22.82 -0.53 22.36
C ILE A 201 22.44 0.75 23.08
N SER A 202 23.45 1.55 23.45
CA SER A 202 23.29 2.72 24.33
C SER A 202 22.40 3.84 23.79
N ASN A 203 21.95 3.75 22.53
CA ASN A 203 21.05 4.72 21.91
C ASN A 203 19.65 4.15 21.64
N ALA A 204 19.32 2.98 22.15
CA ALA A 204 18.00 2.37 21.93
C ALA A 204 17.30 2.10 23.27
N GLU A 205 16.11 2.64 23.46
CA GLU A 205 15.27 2.34 24.63
C GLU A 205 14.33 1.17 24.36
N ILE A 206 13.94 0.96 23.12
CA ILE A 206 12.99 -0.07 22.71
C ILE A 206 13.36 -0.70 21.36
N ASN A 207 12.72 -1.84 21.05
CA ASN A 207 12.55 -2.30 19.68
C ASN A 207 11.21 -1.85 19.15
N GLY A 208 11.20 -1.36 17.89
CA GLY A 208 10.01 -1.21 17.08
C GLY A 208 9.89 -2.36 16.09
N ARG A 209 8.70 -2.92 15.92
CA ARG A 209 8.41 -3.96 14.92
C ARG A 209 7.22 -3.56 14.07
N LEU A 210 7.42 -3.52 12.76
CA LEU A 210 6.39 -3.35 11.75
C LEU A 210 6.09 -4.69 11.09
N THR A 211 4.82 -5.13 11.15
CA THR A 211 4.27 -6.10 10.18
C THR A 211 3.34 -5.35 9.26
N MET A 212 3.62 -5.33 7.98
CA MET A 212 2.75 -4.77 6.95
C MET A 212 1.84 -5.86 6.40
N ARG A 213 0.57 -5.54 6.17
CA ARG A 213 -0.43 -6.51 5.70
C ARG A 213 -1.22 -5.94 4.54
N ASP A 214 -1.64 -6.83 3.63
CA ASP A 214 -2.69 -6.57 2.65
C ASP A 214 -3.94 -7.34 3.04
N VAL A 215 -5.11 -6.69 2.97
CA VAL A 215 -6.36 -7.23 3.52
C VAL A 215 -7.53 -7.00 2.56
N ILE A 216 -8.39 -8.01 2.40
CA ILE A 216 -9.72 -7.81 1.83
C ILE A 216 -10.75 -7.83 2.96
N ILE A 217 -11.61 -6.81 3.01
CA ILE A 217 -12.79 -6.77 3.87
C ILE A 217 -14.07 -6.75 3.04
N GLU A 218 -15.15 -7.33 3.57
CA GLU A 218 -16.47 -7.36 2.96
C GLU A 218 -17.51 -6.63 3.79
N ARG A 219 -18.49 -6.02 3.13
CA ARG A 219 -19.66 -5.44 3.77
C ARG A 219 -20.76 -6.51 3.93
N ARG A 220 -21.10 -6.81 5.16
CA ARG A 220 -21.99 -7.94 5.55
C ARG A 220 -23.44 -7.80 5.10
N ASP A 221 -23.93 -6.59 4.91
CA ASP A 221 -25.30 -6.30 4.47
C ASP A 221 -25.42 -6.03 2.95
N SER A 222 -24.35 -6.26 2.18
CA SER A 222 -24.30 -5.96 0.74
C SER A 222 -25.05 -6.96 -0.15
N GLY A 223 -25.24 -8.18 0.31
CA GLY A 223 -25.74 -9.30 -0.52
C GLY A 223 -24.68 -9.92 -1.42
N VAL A 224 -23.42 -9.49 -1.33
CA VAL A 224 -22.26 -10.18 -1.89
C VAL A 224 -21.91 -11.37 -0.99
N GLN A 225 -21.62 -12.50 -1.58
CA GLN A 225 -21.10 -13.69 -0.92
C GLN A 225 -19.67 -13.89 -1.38
N THR A 226 -18.76 -14.14 -0.45
CA THR A 226 -17.36 -14.45 -0.71
C THR A 226 -17.04 -15.89 -0.31
N TRP A 227 -16.11 -16.52 -1.03
CA TRP A 227 -15.60 -17.86 -0.73
C TRP A 227 -14.20 -18.03 -1.33
N ASN A 228 -13.54 -19.14 -1.03
CA ASN A 228 -12.21 -19.47 -1.56
C ASN A 228 -11.18 -18.36 -1.32
N PRO A 229 -11.00 -17.89 -0.06
CA PRO A 229 -9.99 -16.89 0.25
C PRO A 229 -8.59 -17.47 -0.02
N GLN A 230 -7.74 -16.70 -0.68
CA GLN A 230 -6.37 -17.07 -1.05
C GLN A 230 -5.44 -15.90 -0.78
N SER A 231 -4.17 -16.20 -0.52
CA SER A 231 -3.11 -15.21 -0.40
C SER A 231 -1.76 -15.81 -0.73
N GLY A 232 -0.80 -14.97 -1.07
CA GLY A 232 0.57 -15.41 -1.34
C GLY A 232 1.53 -14.25 -1.45
N ASN A 233 2.83 -14.55 -1.33
CA ASN A 233 3.89 -13.59 -1.62
C ASN A 233 4.41 -13.81 -3.04
N PHE A 234 4.90 -12.74 -3.66
CA PHE A 234 5.63 -12.81 -4.92
C PHE A 234 6.97 -13.52 -4.76
N THR A 235 7.50 -14.03 -5.85
CA THR A 235 8.84 -14.61 -5.92
C THR A 235 9.90 -13.58 -6.34
N ASN A 236 9.49 -12.56 -7.11
CA ASN A 236 10.33 -11.42 -7.46
C ASN A 236 10.25 -10.37 -6.35
N LEU A 237 11.28 -10.32 -5.50
CA LEU A 237 11.35 -9.47 -4.33
C LEU A 237 12.57 -8.55 -4.40
N LEU A 238 12.42 -7.34 -3.89
CA LEU A 238 13.53 -6.41 -3.68
C LEU A 238 14.33 -6.84 -2.45
N ALA A 239 15.65 -6.81 -2.56
CA ALA A 239 16.56 -6.91 -1.42
C ALA A 239 17.33 -5.61 -1.27
N VAL A 240 17.29 -5.03 -0.07
CA VAL A 240 18.02 -3.81 0.29
C VAL A 240 19.05 -4.10 1.37
N PRO A 241 20.22 -3.44 1.35
CA PRO A 241 21.22 -3.63 2.41
C PRO A 241 20.80 -2.88 3.69
N ILE A 242 20.69 -3.58 4.80
CA ILE A 242 20.55 -3.00 6.14
C ILE A 242 21.76 -3.40 6.96
N LEU A 243 22.56 -2.42 7.38
CA LEU A 243 23.82 -2.65 8.12
C LEU A 243 24.73 -3.69 7.43
N GLY A 244 24.76 -3.70 6.10
CA GLY A 244 25.54 -4.64 5.28
C GLY A 244 24.96 -6.04 5.13
N GLN A 245 23.76 -6.30 5.67
CA GLN A 245 23.03 -7.55 5.47
C GLN A 245 21.84 -7.33 4.51
N PRO A 246 21.53 -8.28 3.61
CA PRO A 246 20.40 -8.16 2.71
C PRO A 246 19.10 -8.33 3.51
N LEU A 247 18.23 -7.32 3.47
CA LEU A 247 16.83 -7.42 3.91
C LEU A 247 15.94 -7.59 2.68
N VAL A 248 15.17 -8.68 2.63
CA VAL A 248 14.22 -8.94 1.56
C VAL A 248 12.88 -8.28 1.90
N ILE A 249 12.43 -7.38 1.02
CA ILE A 249 11.11 -6.72 1.12
C ILE A 249 10.08 -7.65 0.50
N LYS A 250 9.27 -8.28 1.35
CA LYS A 250 8.17 -9.13 0.89
C LYS A 250 6.99 -8.29 0.46
N ARG A 251 6.43 -8.65 -0.71
CA ARG A 251 5.19 -8.13 -1.27
C ARG A 251 4.35 -9.31 -1.73
N GLY A 252 3.05 -9.10 -1.93
CA GLY A 252 2.18 -10.19 -2.34
C GLY A 252 0.78 -9.74 -2.73
N TRP A 253 -0.17 -10.64 -2.49
CA TRP A 253 -1.55 -10.47 -2.90
C TRP A 253 -2.52 -11.22 -1.99
N THR A 254 -3.75 -10.74 -1.96
CA THR A 254 -4.91 -11.42 -1.40
C THR A 254 -5.98 -11.57 -2.46
N ALA A 255 -6.75 -12.67 -2.43
CA ALA A 255 -7.80 -12.89 -3.39
C ALA A 255 -9.00 -13.62 -2.75
N THR A 256 -10.19 -13.44 -3.35
CA THR A 256 -11.39 -14.18 -3.01
C THR A 256 -12.29 -14.31 -4.24
N ASP A 257 -13.01 -15.41 -4.35
CA ASP A 257 -14.12 -15.50 -5.29
C ASP A 257 -15.33 -14.83 -4.65
N ALA A 258 -16.14 -14.15 -5.46
CA ALA A 258 -17.29 -13.41 -4.97
C ALA A 258 -18.46 -13.49 -5.94
N LYS A 259 -19.68 -13.29 -5.43
CA LYS A 259 -20.91 -13.30 -6.22
C LYS A 259 -21.98 -12.41 -5.60
N VAL A 260 -22.58 -11.54 -6.38
CA VAL A 260 -23.87 -10.94 -6.01
C VAL A 260 -25.01 -11.91 -6.32
N ARG A 261 -26.00 -11.99 -5.46
CA ARG A 261 -27.18 -12.85 -5.68
C ARG A 261 -27.82 -12.57 -7.04
N GLY A 262 -27.86 -13.59 -7.90
CA GLY A 262 -28.42 -13.53 -9.26
C GLY A 262 -27.48 -12.96 -10.33
N SER A 263 -26.15 -12.95 -10.09
CA SER A 263 -25.12 -12.67 -11.10
C SER A 263 -24.18 -13.86 -11.31
N HIS A 264 -23.28 -13.77 -12.28
CA HIS A 264 -22.14 -14.69 -12.41
C HIS A 264 -21.10 -14.41 -11.31
N PRO A 265 -20.33 -15.42 -10.87
CA PRO A 265 -19.21 -15.22 -9.95
C PRO A 265 -18.07 -14.47 -10.65
N PHE A 266 -17.24 -13.82 -9.84
CA PHE A 266 -16.00 -13.17 -10.26
C PHE A 266 -14.92 -13.41 -9.21
N ARG A 267 -13.66 -13.20 -9.58
CA ARG A 267 -12.52 -13.19 -8.66
C ARG A 267 -12.11 -11.76 -8.36
N LEU A 268 -12.02 -11.39 -7.08
CA LEU A 268 -11.35 -10.17 -6.62
C LEU A 268 -9.93 -10.51 -6.22
N VAL A 269 -8.98 -9.71 -6.69
CA VAL A 269 -7.56 -9.73 -6.29
C VAL A 269 -7.19 -8.35 -5.75
N ASN A 270 -6.55 -8.32 -4.60
CA ASN A 270 -5.97 -7.11 -4.00
C ASN A 270 -4.47 -7.30 -3.87
N THR A 271 -3.69 -6.27 -4.18
CA THR A 271 -2.22 -6.31 -4.17
C THR A 271 -1.61 -4.96 -3.82
N HIS A 272 -0.36 -5.01 -3.33
CA HIS A 272 0.50 -3.85 -3.17
C HIS A 272 1.87 -4.19 -3.74
N LEU A 273 2.24 -3.59 -4.89
CA LEU A 273 3.49 -3.86 -5.57
C LEU A 273 4.66 -3.09 -4.94
N GLU A 274 5.90 -3.39 -5.37
CA GLU A 274 7.10 -2.81 -4.78
C GLU A 274 7.20 -1.29 -4.95
N ALA A 275 7.33 -0.57 -3.83
CA ALA A 275 7.43 0.89 -3.80
C ALA A 275 8.87 1.39 -4.05
N PHE A 276 9.88 0.71 -3.49
CA PHE A 276 11.28 1.13 -3.54
C PHE A 276 12.03 0.66 -4.78
N ASP A 277 11.31 0.39 -5.87
CA ASP A 277 11.88 -0.19 -7.08
C ASP A 277 12.85 0.80 -7.76
N PRO A 278 14.12 0.42 -7.98
CA PRO A 278 15.03 1.26 -8.73
C PRO A 278 14.54 1.47 -10.17
N THR A 279 14.24 2.70 -10.53
CA THR A 279 13.71 3.08 -11.87
C THR A 279 14.62 2.70 -13.04
N ALA A 280 15.90 2.37 -12.77
CA ALA A 280 16.87 1.91 -13.78
C ALA A 280 16.68 0.45 -14.21
N LEU A 281 15.88 -0.36 -13.50
CA LEU A 281 15.66 -1.75 -13.84
C LEU A 281 14.63 -1.89 -14.96
N VAL A 282 14.92 -2.71 -15.97
CA VAL A 282 13.99 -3.04 -17.07
C VAL A 282 14.06 -4.55 -17.33
N PRO A 283 13.00 -5.33 -17.03
CA PRO A 283 11.80 -4.93 -16.31
C PRO A 283 12.07 -4.67 -14.81
N SER A 284 11.33 -3.73 -14.24
CA SER A 284 11.36 -3.38 -12.81
C SER A 284 10.90 -4.55 -11.94
N ILE A 285 11.15 -4.50 -10.62
CA ILE A 285 10.66 -5.53 -9.69
C ILE A 285 9.14 -5.53 -9.67
N ARG A 286 8.50 -4.34 -9.60
CA ARG A 286 7.04 -4.22 -9.64
C ARG A 286 6.43 -4.75 -10.95
N ALA A 287 7.10 -4.59 -12.08
CA ALA A 287 6.66 -5.17 -13.36
C ALA A 287 6.74 -6.70 -13.36
N LYS A 288 7.78 -7.28 -12.74
CA LYS A 288 7.87 -8.73 -12.56
C LYS A 288 6.78 -9.26 -11.63
N GLN A 289 6.47 -8.54 -10.55
CA GLN A 289 5.35 -8.86 -9.65
C GLN A 289 4.00 -8.76 -10.37
N ALA A 290 3.78 -7.73 -11.19
CA ALA A 290 2.61 -7.62 -12.05
C ALA A 290 2.49 -8.80 -13.02
N ALA A 291 3.61 -9.25 -13.60
CA ALA A 291 3.65 -10.43 -14.46
C ALA A 291 3.29 -11.71 -13.70
N GLU A 292 3.70 -11.87 -12.44
CA GLU A 292 3.30 -13.01 -11.60
C GLU A 292 1.79 -13.05 -11.34
N LEU A 293 1.13 -11.89 -11.17
CA LEU A 293 -0.31 -11.82 -10.98
C LEU A 293 -1.07 -12.45 -12.17
N VAL A 294 -0.61 -12.20 -13.40
CA VAL A 294 -1.28 -12.60 -14.65
C VAL A 294 -0.66 -13.81 -15.33
N ALA A 295 0.40 -14.39 -14.76
CA ALA A 295 1.02 -15.63 -15.26
C ALA A 295 0.05 -16.82 -15.15
N PRO A 296 0.24 -17.92 -15.92
CA PRO A 296 -0.52 -19.15 -15.75
C PRO A 296 -0.43 -19.64 -14.29
N GLY A 297 -1.59 -19.77 -13.62
CA GLY A 297 -1.68 -20.11 -12.19
C GLY A 297 -1.54 -18.92 -11.23
N GLY A 298 -1.30 -17.71 -11.73
CA GLY A 298 -1.31 -16.49 -10.92
C GLY A 298 -2.72 -16.11 -10.42
N PRO A 299 -2.83 -15.29 -9.37
CA PRO A 299 -4.11 -15.00 -8.74
C PRO A 299 -5.11 -14.29 -9.66
N ALA A 300 -4.63 -13.48 -10.60
CA ALA A 300 -5.45 -12.80 -11.60
C ALA A 300 -5.66 -13.63 -12.88
N THR A 301 -5.25 -14.92 -12.89
CA THR A 301 -5.53 -15.88 -13.97
C THR A 301 -6.60 -16.87 -13.51
N SER A 302 -7.85 -16.64 -13.88
CA SER A 302 -9.01 -17.41 -13.48
C SER A 302 -9.97 -17.59 -14.66
N ASP A 303 -10.75 -18.69 -14.65
CA ASP A 303 -11.88 -18.87 -15.57
C ASP A 303 -13.04 -17.90 -15.25
N LEU A 304 -13.03 -17.30 -14.06
CA LEU A 304 -13.95 -16.26 -13.67
C LEU A 304 -13.49 -14.90 -14.22
N PRO A 305 -14.42 -13.97 -14.51
CA PRO A 305 -14.09 -12.56 -14.66
C PRO A 305 -13.28 -12.06 -13.47
N VAL A 306 -12.24 -11.27 -13.71
CA VAL A 306 -11.32 -10.80 -12.66
C VAL A 306 -11.52 -9.31 -12.42
N VAL A 307 -11.58 -8.94 -11.16
CA VAL A 307 -11.43 -7.57 -10.67
C VAL A 307 -10.13 -7.51 -9.87
N LEU A 308 -9.16 -6.74 -10.34
CA LEU A 308 -7.90 -6.46 -9.66
C LEU A 308 -7.97 -5.04 -9.09
N ILE A 309 -7.69 -4.92 -7.81
CA ILE A 309 -7.60 -3.63 -7.10
C ILE A 309 -6.30 -3.56 -6.31
N GLY A 310 -5.80 -2.37 -6.09
CA GLY A 310 -4.62 -2.20 -5.25
C GLY A 310 -3.77 -1.01 -5.62
N ASP A 311 -2.72 -0.85 -4.84
CA ASP A 311 -1.63 0.07 -5.08
C ASP A 311 -0.56 -0.62 -5.93
N LEU A 312 -0.48 -0.24 -7.20
CA LEU A 312 0.49 -0.81 -8.13
C LEU A 312 1.86 -0.12 -8.07
N ASN A 313 1.97 1.01 -7.34
CA ASN A 313 3.15 1.88 -7.40
C ASN A 313 3.60 2.19 -8.85
N SER A 314 2.65 2.18 -9.79
CA SER A 314 2.88 2.29 -11.23
C SER A 314 1.64 2.89 -11.90
N ASP A 315 1.81 3.90 -12.72
CA ASP A 315 0.74 4.58 -13.45
C ASP A 315 1.03 4.70 -14.96
N ASP A 316 0.11 5.31 -15.71
CA ASP A 316 0.28 5.57 -17.13
C ASP A 316 0.76 6.99 -17.45
N ASP A 317 0.81 7.87 -16.45
CA ASP A 317 1.10 9.31 -16.61
C ASP A 317 2.55 9.69 -16.37
N THR A 318 3.33 8.87 -15.68
CA THR A 318 4.70 9.21 -15.35
C THR A 318 5.64 9.17 -16.53
N VAL A 319 6.59 10.11 -16.52
CA VAL A 319 7.65 10.21 -17.51
C VAL A 319 8.77 9.21 -17.24
N ALA A 320 8.86 8.69 -16.02
CA ALA A 320 9.91 7.75 -15.59
C ALA A 320 9.61 6.32 -16.08
N PRO A 321 10.51 5.69 -16.87
CA PRO A 321 10.25 4.37 -17.44
C PRO A 321 9.92 3.27 -16.42
N GLY A 322 10.43 3.37 -15.20
CA GLY A 322 10.19 2.38 -14.14
C GLY A 322 8.75 2.38 -13.62
N ASP A 323 8.09 3.51 -13.65
CA ASP A 323 6.78 3.68 -13.02
C ASP A 323 5.62 3.19 -13.87
N ARG A 324 5.79 3.04 -15.18
CA ARG A 324 4.77 2.57 -16.12
C ARG A 324 4.74 1.06 -16.31
N GLN A 325 5.83 0.38 -16.05
CA GLN A 325 6.05 -0.98 -16.51
C GLN A 325 5.07 -2.00 -15.91
N ALA A 326 4.67 -1.86 -14.64
CA ALA A 326 3.71 -2.77 -14.02
C ALA A 326 2.31 -2.56 -14.58
N TYR A 327 1.87 -1.31 -14.70
CA TYR A 327 0.58 -0.96 -15.32
C TYR A 327 0.49 -1.46 -16.76
N GLU A 328 1.49 -1.19 -17.60
CA GLU A 328 1.56 -1.66 -18.99
C GLU A 328 1.59 -3.19 -19.08
N THR A 329 2.26 -3.89 -18.14
CA THR A 329 2.26 -5.36 -18.08
C THR A 329 0.85 -5.91 -17.86
N LEU A 330 0.07 -5.31 -16.96
CA LEU A 330 -1.31 -5.69 -16.71
C LEU A 330 -2.21 -5.38 -17.90
N GLN A 331 -2.05 -4.23 -18.55
CA GLN A 331 -2.79 -3.88 -19.77
C GLN A 331 -2.49 -4.86 -20.92
N ALA A 332 -1.23 -5.22 -21.12
CA ALA A 332 -0.83 -6.21 -22.13
C ALA A 332 -1.45 -7.59 -21.88
N ALA A 333 -1.74 -7.93 -20.62
CA ALA A 333 -2.45 -9.16 -20.24
C ALA A 333 -3.99 -9.04 -20.34
N GLY A 334 -4.50 -7.93 -20.90
CA GLY A 334 -5.93 -7.70 -21.12
C GLY A 334 -6.69 -7.10 -19.93
N MET A 335 -5.99 -6.58 -18.93
CA MET A 335 -6.61 -5.79 -17.87
C MET A 335 -7.02 -4.41 -18.40
N VAL A 336 -8.21 -3.95 -18.00
CA VAL A 336 -8.81 -2.68 -18.43
C VAL A 336 -9.11 -1.85 -17.18
N GLU A 337 -8.60 -0.62 -17.13
CA GLU A 337 -8.87 0.35 -16.07
C GLU A 337 -10.37 0.64 -15.92
N ARG A 338 -10.85 0.69 -14.69
CA ARG A 338 -12.25 0.93 -14.33
C ARG A 338 -12.40 2.14 -13.41
N SER A 339 -11.68 3.19 -13.73
CA SER A 339 -11.87 4.53 -13.18
C SER A 339 -12.21 5.52 -14.30
N THR A 340 -12.67 6.71 -13.95
CA THR A 340 -12.90 7.79 -14.89
C THR A 340 -11.89 8.92 -14.64
N ASN A 341 -11.36 9.51 -15.71
CA ASN A 341 -10.57 10.74 -15.70
C ASN A 341 -9.27 10.67 -14.89
N THR A 342 -8.48 9.60 -15.02
CA THR A 342 -7.17 9.48 -14.36
C THR A 342 -7.24 9.99 -12.92
N PRO A 343 -7.74 9.18 -11.98
CA PRO A 343 -7.94 9.64 -10.60
C PRO A 343 -6.61 9.81 -9.88
N LEU A 344 -6.06 11.01 -9.89
CA LEU A 344 -4.84 11.34 -9.17
C LEU A 344 -5.07 11.19 -7.67
N GLY A 345 -4.29 10.35 -7.02
CA GLY A 345 -4.51 9.95 -5.64
C GLY A 345 -3.26 9.68 -4.81
N CYS A 346 -2.07 9.91 -5.36
CA CYS A 346 -0.78 9.71 -4.67
C CYS A 346 0.18 10.88 -5.00
N CYS A 347 1.15 11.24 -4.16
CA CYS A 347 1.24 10.89 -2.76
C CYS A 347 1.53 12.15 -1.95
N LEU A 348 0.94 12.28 -0.78
CA LEU A 348 1.26 13.35 0.15
C LEU A 348 2.61 13.11 0.84
N ASN A 349 3.06 14.07 1.61
CA ASN A 349 4.26 13.96 2.44
C ASN A 349 4.06 12.92 3.56
N SER A 350 5.17 12.47 4.16
CA SER A 350 5.17 11.53 5.27
C SER A 350 4.46 12.04 6.53
N SER A 351 4.36 13.36 6.72
CA SER A 351 3.52 13.99 7.76
C SER A 351 2.11 14.21 7.23
N LEU A 352 1.13 13.65 7.90
CA LEU A 352 -0.30 13.79 7.54
C LEU A 352 -1.04 14.85 8.34
N LEU A 353 -0.34 15.68 9.12
CA LEU A 353 -0.93 16.81 9.83
C LEU A 353 -1.41 17.87 8.82
N GLU A 354 -2.67 18.30 8.95
CA GLU A 354 -3.26 19.39 8.14
C GLU A 354 -2.46 20.69 8.28
N ALA A 355 -2.05 21.02 9.53
CA ALA A 355 -1.23 22.19 9.80
C ALA A 355 0.26 21.87 9.64
N GLY A 356 0.89 22.39 8.61
CA GLY A 356 2.33 22.26 8.40
C GLY A 356 2.74 21.51 7.15
N ALA A 357 3.52 20.43 7.29
CA ALA A 357 4.12 19.71 6.16
C ALA A 357 3.20 18.65 5.51
N GLY A 358 1.91 18.59 5.87
CA GLY A 358 0.97 17.54 5.43
C GLY A 358 0.58 17.59 3.95
N GLY A 359 1.01 18.61 3.20
CA GLY A 359 0.66 18.72 1.79
C GLY A 359 -0.71 19.35 1.54
N SER A 360 -1.14 19.31 0.29
CA SER A 360 -2.42 19.83 -0.21
C SER A 360 -3.04 18.86 -1.21
N ALA A 361 -4.31 19.00 -1.51
CA ALA A 361 -4.98 18.15 -2.51
C ALA A 361 -4.33 18.21 -3.91
N SER A 362 -3.58 19.27 -4.22
CA SER A 362 -2.82 19.39 -5.47
C SER A 362 -1.55 18.55 -5.52
N ASP A 363 -1.14 17.97 -4.37
CA ASP A 363 0.04 17.11 -4.29
C ASP A 363 -0.31 15.64 -4.64
N PHE A 364 -1.60 15.31 -4.76
CA PHE A 364 -2.05 14.09 -5.42
C PHE A 364 -1.90 14.25 -6.94
N ASP A 365 -0.74 13.90 -7.47
CA ASP A 365 -0.36 14.12 -8.87
C ASP A 365 -0.09 12.82 -9.65
N HIS A 366 -0.25 11.64 -9.00
CA HIS A 366 -0.05 10.31 -9.57
C HIS A 366 -1.29 9.42 -9.38
N GLN A 367 -1.56 8.55 -10.37
CA GLN A 367 -2.54 7.47 -10.24
C GLN A 367 -1.79 6.15 -10.07
N VAL A 368 -1.57 5.70 -8.84
CA VAL A 368 -0.96 4.40 -8.54
C VAL A 368 -1.93 3.39 -7.96
N ASP A 369 -3.08 3.87 -7.45
CA ASP A 369 -4.19 3.06 -6.98
C ASP A 369 -5.15 2.77 -8.14
N HIS A 370 -5.41 1.48 -8.40
CA HIS A 370 -6.12 1.05 -9.59
C HIS A 370 -7.30 0.13 -9.27
N VAL A 371 -8.33 0.20 -10.11
CA VAL A 371 -9.41 -0.78 -10.23
C VAL A 371 -9.42 -1.27 -11.67
N MET A 372 -8.92 -2.46 -11.92
CA MET A 372 -8.82 -3.03 -13.26
C MET A 372 -9.68 -4.29 -13.39
N THR A 373 -10.14 -4.60 -14.60
CA THR A 373 -10.91 -5.82 -14.86
C THR A 373 -10.40 -6.56 -16.08
N ARG A 374 -10.41 -7.89 -16.02
CA ARG A 374 -10.28 -8.74 -17.19
C ARG A 374 -11.68 -9.27 -17.57
N ASP A 375 -11.96 -9.45 -18.85
CA ASP A 375 -13.26 -9.67 -19.47
C ASP A 375 -14.11 -8.40 -19.58
N PRO A 376 -13.68 -7.43 -20.43
CA PRO A 376 -14.38 -6.15 -20.58
C PRO A 376 -15.81 -6.27 -21.14
N LYS A 377 -16.17 -7.42 -21.74
CA LYS A 377 -17.52 -7.69 -22.22
C LYS A 377 -18.50 -8.07 -21.12
N GLU A 378 -17.96 -8.64 -20.02
CA GLU A 378 -18.73 -9.09 -18.87
C GLU A 378 -18.87 -8.02 -17.80
N ILE A 379 -17.91 -7.08 -17.73
CA ILE A 379 -17.82 -6.07 -16.67
C ILE A 379 -17.77 -4.66 -17.27
N THR A 380 -18.70 -3.79 -16.85
CA THR A 380 -18.73 -2.39 -17.26
C THR A 380 -18.67 -1.46 -16.05
N LEU A 381 -17.96 -0.33 -16.20
CA LEU A 381 -17.97 0.73 -15.19
C LEU A 381 -19.31 1.46 -15.19
N LYS A 382 -19.87 1.71 -14.01
CA LYS A 382 -21.08 2.54 -13.81
C LYS A 382 -20.74 3.92 -13.27
N SER A 383 -19.87 3.96 -12.29
CA SER A 383 -19.35 5.20 -11.71
C SER A 383 -18.04 4.90 -10.99
N SER A 384 -17.19 5.90 -10.85
CA SER A 384 -16.03 5.89 -9.97
C SER A 384 -15.95 7.20 -9.20
N ALA A 385 -15.22 7.18 -8.08
CA ALA A 385 -14.97 8.34 -7.24
C ALA A 385 -13.63 8.22 -6.53
N VAL A 386 -12.94 9.34 -6.36
CA VAL A 386 -11.79 9.47 -5.49
C VAL A 386 -12.28 10.01 -4.15
N THR A 387 -11.75 9.49 -3.05
CA THR A 387 -12.12 9.86 -1.67
C THR A 387 -10.88 10.26 -0.86
N GLY A 388 -11.07 10.95 0.26
CA GLY A 388 -9.94 11.34 1.12
C GLY A 388 -9.12 12.53 0.59
N LEU A 389 -9.73 13.36 -0.29
CA LEU A 389 -9.08 14.53 -0.88
C LEU A 389 -9.10 15.77 0.02
N LEU A 390 -9.55 15.64 1.25
CA LEU A 390 -9.59 16.72 2.24
C LEU A 390 -9.20 16.18 3.62
N PRO A 391 -8.48 16.96 4.43
CA PRO A 391 -8.15 16.57 5.78
C PRO A 391 -9.39 16.51 6.66
N VAL A 392 -9.41 15.58 7.62
CA VAL A 392 -10.49 15.37 8.59
C VAL A 392 -9.89 15.31 9.99
N ASN A 393 -10.47 16.04 10.94
CA ASN A 393 -9.99 16.11 12.31
C ASN A 393 -8.52 16.54 12.46
N GLY A 394 -8.04 17.40 11.57
CA GLY A 394 -6.68 17.94 11.57
C GLY A 394 -5.63 17.01 10.93
N PHE A 395 -6.06 15.95 10.22
CA PHE A 395 -5.20 15.01 9.51
C PHE A 395 -5.72 14.72 8.11
N TRP A 396 -4.82 14.46 7.20
CA TRP A 396 -5.10 13.66 6.03
C TRP A 396 -5.26 12.20 6.46
N ASP A 397 -6.25 11.50 5.91
CA ASP A 397 -6.57 10.13 6.34
C ASP A 397 -5.50 9.11 5.90
N SER A 398 -4.80 9.40 4.80
CA SER A 398 -3.65 8.68 4.25
C SER A 398 -2.87 9.63 3.33
N ASP A 399 -1.64 9.27 2.97
CA ASP A 399 -0.88 9.91 1.88
C ASP A 399 -1.38 9.51 0.48
N HIS A 400 -2.26 8.51 0.41
CA HIS A 400 -3.06 8.18 -0.76
C HIS A 400 -4.51 8.62 -0.60
N ALA A 401 -5.17 8.92 -1.72
CA ALA A 401 -6.63 8.97 -1.81
C ALA A 401 -7.20 7.57 -2.03
N GLY A 402 -8.47 7.34 -1.68
CA GLY A 402 -9.15 6.09 -1.97
C GLY A 402 -9.77 6.10 -3.37
N LEU A 403 -9.74 4.96 -4.06
CA LEU A 403 -10.42 4.81 -5.35
C LEU A 403 -11.60 3.83 -5.22
N PHE A 404 -12.78 4.33 -5.48
CA PHE A 404 -14.04 3.59 -5.51
C PHE A 404 -14.52 3.38 -6.96
N SER A 405 -15.05 2.19 -7.27
CA SER A 405 -15.71 1.90 -8.54
C SER A 405 -16.95 1.03 -8.35
N ALA A 406 -18.05 1.44 -8.96
CA ALA A 406 -19.25 0.63 -9.11
C ALA A 406 -19.22 -0.08 -10.47
N LEU A 407 -19.18 -1.40 -10.44
CA LEU A 407 -19.05 -2.28 -11.59
C LEU A 407 -20.38 -2.99 -11.84
N ARG A 408 -20.78 -3.11 -13.10
CA ARG A 408 -21.92 -3.92 -13.50
C ARG A 408 -21.44 -5.15 -14.23
N PHE A 409 -21.88 -6.32 -13.78
CA PHE A 409 -21.63 -7.59 -14.40
C PHE A 409 -22.78 -7.92 -15.37
N ALA A 410 -22.45 -8.45 -16.55
CA ALA A 410 -23.44 -9.00 -17.47
C ALA A 410 -24.17 -10.19 -16.80
N ASN A 411 -25.43 -10.43 -17.24
CA ASN A 411 -26.25 -11.55 -16.75
C ASN A 411 -25.91 -12.83 -17.50
#